data_3d3a62c35fd3c8d62459b28e79e170b1
#
_entry.id   3d3a62c35fd3c8d62459b28e79e170b1
#
_cell.length_a   1.000
_cell.length_b   1.000
_cell.length_c   1.000
_cell.angle_alpha   90.00
_cell.angle_beta   90.00
_cell.angle_gamma   90.00
#
_symmetry.space_group_name_H-M   'P 1'
#
loop_
_entity.id
_entity.type
_entity.pdbx_description
1 polymer ?
#
loop_
_entity_poly.entity_id
_entity_poly.type
_entity_poly.pdbx_seq_one_letter_code
_entity_poly.pdbx_strand_id
1 'polypeptide(L)'
;RRGVITRDVFSNPEEYARFYDMLEPSDYLCCVDTGHCSITGEDPAKTLLTLNGRVKALHVNDNLFRTDDHIVPGHGLMDWESITKALATIDYSGDLTFEVINLYRSYDVDFLLTSARYLHDVGRYLITKIEKQKVLLQAGGKN
;
A
#
# COMPACT_ATOMS: atom_id res chain seq x y z
N ARG A 1 -23.70 3.43 -12.43
CA ARG A 1 -22.68 3.84 -13.42
C ARG A 1 -21.34 3.38 -12.87
N ARG A 2 -20.66 2.42 -13.50
CA ARG A 2 -19.26 2.13 -13.24
C ARG A 2 -18.50 3.40 -13.61
N GLY A 3 -17.85 4.05 -12.63
CA GLY A 3 -16.94 5.13 -12.92
C GLY A 3 -15.88 4.62 -13.89
N VAL A 4 -15.63 5.36 -14.95
CA VAL A 4 -14.51 5.06 -15.86
C VAL A 4 -13.26 5.38 -15.04
N ILE A 5 -12.52 4.34 -14.63
CA ILE A 5 -11.22 4.52 -14.01
C ILE A 5 -10.27 4.91 -15.14
N THR A 6 -9.81 6.14 -15.11
CA THR A 6 -8.84 6.64 -16.08
C THR A 6 -7.48 6.01 -15.75
N ARG A 7 -6.94 5.24 -16.69
CA ARG A 7 -5.57 4.72 -16.58
C ARG A 7 -4.58 5.77 -17.06
N ASP A 8 -3.53 5.96 -16.30
CA ASP A 8 -2.39 6.82 -16.60
C ASP A 8 -1.07 6.03 -16.48
N VAL A 9 0.06 6.69 -16.58
CA VAL A 9 1.38 6.06 -16.48
C VAL A 9 1.62 5.38 -15.11
N PHE A 10 0.95 5.85 -14.06
CA PHE A 10 1.09 5.29 -12.72
C PHE A 10 0.20 4.06 -12.49
N SER A 11 -0.77 3.83 -13.38
CA SER A 11 -1.69 2.70 -13.29
C SER A 11 -1.09 1.38 -13.78
N ASN A 12 0.08 1.41 -14.44
CA ASN A 12 0.81 0.23 -14.88
C ASN A 12 2.19 0.22 -14.24
N PRO A 13 2.54 -0.83 -13.45
CA PRO A 13 3.78 -0.83 -12.66
C PRO A 13 5.05 -0.71 -13.51
N GLU A 14 5.08 -1.35 -14.67
CA GLU A 14 6.24 -1.31 -15.58
C GLU A 14 6.40 0.06 -16.24
N GLU A 15 5.30 0.73 -16.59
CA GLU A 15 5.31 2.10 -17.13
C GLU A 15 5.71 3.09 -16.05
N TYR A 16 5.20 2.94 -14.84
CA TYR A 16 5.57 3.76 -13.70
C TYR A 16 7.07 3.64 -13.40
N ALA A 17 7.62 2.42 -13.38
CA ALA A 17 9.05 2.21 -13.17
C ALA A 17 9.89 2.93 -14.22
N ARG A 18 9.53 2.78 -15.51
CA ARG A 18 10.23 3.46 -16.61
C ARG A 18 10.13 4.99 -16.52
N PHE A 19 8.94 5.50 -16.19
CA PHE A 19 8.73 6.94 -16.00
C PHE A 19 9.58 7.47 -14.84
N TYR A 20 9.57 6.77 -13.69
CA TYR A 20 10.36 7.15 -12.53
C TYR A 20 11.87 7.18 -12.85
N ASP A 21 12.37 6.20 -13.59
CA ASP A 21 13.80 6.11 -13.96
C ASP A 21 14.26 7.24 -14.93
N MET A 22 13.32 8.01 -15.50
CA MET A 22 13.62 9.21 -16.31
C MET A 22 13.73 10.49 -15.47
N LEU A 23 13.34 10.45 -14.18
CA LEU A 23 13.37 11.58 -13.28
C LEU A 23 14.68 11.63 -12.49
N GLU A 24 15.05 12.83 -11.99
CA GLU A 24 16.16 12.96 -11.05
C GLU A 24 15.76 12.38 -9.68
N PRO A 25 16.43 11.32 -9.20
CA PRO A 25 16.02 10.64 -7.96
C PRO A 25 16.09 11.51 -6.69
N SER A 26 16.84 12.61 -6.73
CA SER A 26 16.93 13.57 -5.63
C SER A 26 15.67 14.41 -5.46
N ASP A 27 14.87 14.57 -6.53
CA ASP A 27 13.77 15.53 -6.58
C ASP A 27 12.40 14.86 -6.47
N TYR A 28 12.34 13.54 -6.67
CA TYR A 28 11.08 12.79 -6.74
C TYR A 28 11.13 11.52 -5.90
N LEU A 29 10.00 11.20 -5.27
CA LEU A 29 9.79 9.95 -4.53
C LEU A 29 8.68 9.14 -5.18
N CYS A 30 8.89 7.83 -5.30
CA CYS A 30 7.83 6.93 -5.73
C CYS A 30 6.91 6.61 -4.53
N CYS A 31 5.65 7.01 -4.65
CA CYS A 31 4.58 6.67 -3.72
C CYS A 31 3.66 5.62 -4.36
N VAL A 32 3.34 4.56 -3.63
CA VAL A 32 2.37 3.55 -4.06
C VAL A 32 1.13 3.64 -3.19
N ASP A 33 -0.02 3.80 -3.84
CA ASP A 33 -1.33 3.69 -3.20
C ASP A 33 -1.88 2.28 -3.41
N THR A 34 -2.07 1.54 -2.33
CA THR A 34 -2.50 0.14 -2.40
C THR A 34 -3.92 -0.01 -2.94
N GLY A 35 -4.82 0.90 -2.58
CA GLY A 35 -6.20 0.90 -3.07
C GLY A 35 -6.29 1.25 -4.55
N HIS A 36 -5.57 2.28 -4.99
CA HIS A 36 -5.55 2.69 -6.39
C HIS A 36 -4.98 1.60 -7.31
N CYS A 37 -3.95 0.86 -6.89
CA CYS A 37 -3.51 -0.32 -7.63
C CYS A 37 -4.68 -1.26 -7.90
N SER A 38 -5.43 -1.62 -6.85
CA SER A 38 -6.52 -2.59 -6.94
C SER A 38 -7.66 -2.15 -7.84
N ILE A 39 -8.08 -0.89 -7.78
CA ILE A 39 -9.19 -0.37 -8.61
C ILE A 39 -8.81 -0.16 -10.07
N THR A 40 -7.53 0.01 -10.38
CA THR A 40 -7.01 0.03 -11.76
C THR A 40 -6.81 -1.36 -12.34
N GLY A 41 -7.01 -2.40 -11.51
CA GLY A 41 -6.90 -3.81 -11.90
C GLY A 41 -5.51 -4.38 -11.78
N GLU A 42 -4.61 -3.68 -11.08
CA GLU A 42 -3.27 -4.17 -10.77
C GLU A 42 -3.23 -4.80 -9.37
N ASP A 43 -2.35 -5.77 -9.21
CA ASP A 43 -2.07 -6.38 -7.91
C ASP A 43 -1.08 -5.49 -7.14
N PRO A 44 -1.45 -4.96 -5.95
CA PRO A 44 -0.55 -4.13 -5.14
C PRO A 44 0.76 -4.82 -4.79
N ALA A 45 0.75 -6.12 -4.50
CA ALA A 45 1.97 -6.86 -4.20
C ALA A 45 2.89 -6.94 -5.42
N LYS A 46 2.33 -7.24 -6.61
CA LYS A 46 3.09 -7.22 -7.87
C LYS A 46 3.63 -5.82 -8.16
N THR A 47 2.83 -4.77 -7.97
CA THR A 47 3.25 -3.37 -8.15
C THR A 47 4.45 -3.04 -7.28
N LEU A 48 4.39 -3.37 -5.98
CA LEU A 48 5.50 -3.16 -5.05
C LEU A 48 6.77 -3.88 -5.50
N LEU A 49 6.66 -5.15 -5.90
CA LEU A 49 7.81 -5.93 -6.37
C LEU A 49 8.41 -5.36 -7.66
N THR A 50 7.58 -4.89 -8.60
CA THR A 50 8.03 -4.29 -9.86
C THR A 50 8.76 -2.96 -9.62
N LEU A 51 8.22 -2.10 -8.75
CA LEU A 51 8.84 -0.83 -8.40
C LEU A 51 10.07 -0.99 -7.49
N ASN A 52 10.06 -2.03 -6.65
CA ASN A 52 11.18 -2.42 -5.79
C ASN A 52 11.74 -1.23 -4.97
N GLY A 53 13.05 -1.06 -4.94
CA GLY A 53 13.76 -0.03 -4.18
C GLY A 53 13.40 1.43 -4.52
N ARG A 54 12.60 1.66 -5.58
CA ARG A 54 12.04 2.99 -5.94
C ARG A 54 10.96 3.44 -4.95
N VAL A 55 10.24 2.51 -4.32
CA VAL A 55 9.14 2.82 -3.40
C VAL A 55 9.70 3.46 -2.13
N LYS A 56 9.28 4.69 -1.84
CA LYS A 56 9.72 5.46 -0.66
C LYS A 56 8.57 5.92 0.21
N ALA A 57 7.35 5.92 -0.33
CA ALA A 57 6.14 6.30 0.39
C ALA A 57 4.99 5.36 0.03
N LEU A 58 4.01 5.27 0.92
CA LEU A 58 2.81 4.49 0.72
C LEU A 58 1.58 5.29 1.14
N HIS A 59 0.50 5.15 0.38
CA HIS A 59 -0.86 5.37 0.85
C HIS A 59 -1.50 4.00 1.08
N VAL A 60 -1.78 3.71 2.34
CA VAL A 60 -2.24 2.39 2.79
C VAL A 60 -3.73 2.44 3.03
N ASN A 61 -4.48 1.76 2.19
CA ASN A 61 -5.92 1.56 2.33
C ASN A 61 -6.34 0.24 1.69
N ASP A 62 -7.54 -0.22 2.00
CA ASP A 62 -8.16 -1.41 1.43
C ASP A 62 -9.42 -1.03 0.66
N ASN A 63 -9.91 -1.91 -0.19
CA ASN A 63 -11.16 -1.71 -0.93
C ASN A 63 -11.87 -3.02 -1.28
N LEU A 64 -13.08 -2.88 -1.83
CA LEU A 64 -13.95 -3.98 -2.25
C LEU A 64 -13.87 -4.23 -3.77
N PHE A 65 -12.88 -3.68 -4.47
CA PHE A 65 -12.67 -3.78 -5.93
C PHE A 65 -13.83 -3.24 -6.79
N ARG A 66 -14.62 -2.32 -6.26
CA ARG A 66 -15.76 -1.74 -6.95
C ARG A 66 -15.65 -0.23 -7.13
N THR A 67 -15.16 0.42 -6.09
CA THR A 67 -15.00 1.86 -5.97
C THR A 67 -13.73 2.16 -5.19
N ASP A 68 -13.36 3.42 -5.14
CA ASP A 68 -12.27 3.90 -4.32
C ASP A 68 -12.74 4.04 -2.87
N ASP A 69 -12.69 2.92 -2.13
CA ASP A 69 -13.40 2.80 -0.85
C ASP A 69 -12.63 3.40 0.32
N HIS A 70 -11.31 3.51 0.26
CA HIS A 70 -10.45 4.04 1.33
C HIS A 70 -10.82 3.49 2.72
N ILE A 71 -10.93 2.18 2.84
CA ILE A 71 -11.26 1.49 4.10
C ILE A 71 -10.00 0.94 4.78
N VAL A 72 -10.16 0.57 6.05
CA VAL A 72 -9.06 0.09 6.87
C VAL A 72 -8.52 -1.25 6.32
N PRO A 73 -7.20 -1.45 6.26
CA PRO A 73 -6.59 -2.73 5.91
C PRO A 73 -7.19 -3.93 6.66
N GLY A 74 -7.59 -4.96 5.91
CA GLY A 74 -8.26 -6.15 6.43
C GLY A 74 -9.78 -6.04 6.51
N HIS A 75 -10.38 -4.90 6.16
CA HIS A 75 -11.83 -4.73 6.06
C HIS A 75 -12.35 -4.85 4.62
N GLY A 76 -11.45 -4.91 3.66
CA GLY A 76 -11.74 -5.10 2.25
C GLY A 76 -11.41 -6.50 1.74
N LEU A 77 -11.05 -6.59 0.47
CA LEU A 77 -10.79 -7.83 -0.24
C LEU A 77 -9.33 -7.99 -0.68
N MET A 78 -8.43 -7.07 -0.29
CA MET A 78 -7.03 -7.12 -0.70
C MET A 78 -6.26 -8.18 0.08
N ASP A 79 -5.31 -8.82 -0.57
CA ASP A 79 -4.43 -9.83 0.04
C ASP A 79 -3.29 -9.18 0.81
N TRP A 80 -3.54 -8.85 2.07
CA TRP A 80 -2.54 -8.26 2.97
C TRP A 80 -1.39 -9.21 3.33
N GLU A 81 -1.55 -10.52 3.14
CA GLU A 81 -0.42 -11.45 3.28
C GLU A 81 0.60 -11.24 2.16
N SER A 82 0.14 -11.21 0.92
CA SER A 82 0.99 -10.94 -0.25
C SER A 82 1.59 -9.53 -0.23
N ILE A 83 0.81 -8.51 0.17
CA ILE A 83 1.29 -7.12 0.26
C ILE A 83 2.40 -6.99 1.31
N THR A 84 2.20 -7.53 2.53
CA THR A 84 3.23 -7.46 3.59
C THR A 84 4.48 -8.26 3.22
N LYS A 85 4.33 -9.38 2.51
CA LYS A 85 5.45 -10.15 1.98
C LYS A 85 6.22 -9.37 0.89
N ALA A 86 5.51 -8.67 -0.01
CA ALA A 86 6.15 -7.82 -1.02
C ALA A 86 6.95 -6.70 -0.36
N LEU A 87 6.38 -6.00 0.63
CA LEU A 87 7.08 -4.96 1.40
C LEU A 87 8.34 -5.49 2.11
N ALA A 88 8.26 -6.71 2.67
CA ALA A 88 9.42 -7.37 3.24
C ALA A 88 10.49 -7.71 2.20
N THR A 89 10.07 -8.18 1.01
CA THR A 89 10.97 -8.57 -0.08
C THR A 89 11.75 -7.40 -0.64
N ILE A 90 11.11 -6.22 -0.80
CA ILE A 90 11.78 -5.00 -1.28
C ILE A 90 12.52 -4.25 -0.17
N ASP A 91 12.57 -4.81 1.03
CA ASP A 91 13.14 -4.20 2.25
C ASP A 91 12.63 -2.79 2.52
N TYR A 92 11.32 -2.59 2.35
CA TYR A 92 10.70 -1.30 2.58
C TYR A 92 10.96 -0.82 4.02
N SER A 93 11.37 0.44 4.15
CA SER A 93 11.74 1.09 5.43
C SER A 93 11.04 2.42 5.67
N GLY A 94 10.12 2.82 4.76
CA GLY A 94 9.32 4.03 4.92
C GLY A 94 8.12 3.82 5.83
N ASP A 95 7.34 4.88 6.01
CA ASP A 95 6.13 4.87 6.84
C ASP A 95 4.96 4.14 6.15
N LEU A 96 4.10 3.52 6.95
CA LEU A 96 2.78 3.05 6.52
C LEU A 96 1.78 4.19 6.73
N THR A 97 1.63 5.05 5.74
CA THR A 97 0.72 6.21 5.80
C THR A 97 -0.69 5.77 5.45
N PHE A 98 -1.59 5.74 6.42
CA PHE A 98 -2.98 5.35 6.19
C PHE A 98 -3.77 6.44 5.47
N GLU A 99 -4.47 6.08 4.40
CA GLU A 99 -5.42 6.93 3.70
C GLU A 99 -6.84 6.33 3.78
N VAL A 100 -7.42 6.34 4.99
CA VAL A 100 -8.70 5.71 5.30
C VAL A 100 -9.80 6.72 5.59
N ILE A 101 -10.02 7.61 4.63
CA ILE A 101 -10.89 8.79 4.74
C ILE A 101 -12.32 8.41 5.19
N ASN A 102 -12.83 7.28 4.73
CA ASN A 102 -14.21 6.87 5.01
C ASN A 102 -14.43 6.44 6.47
N LEU A 103 -13.38 6.09 7.21
CA LEU A 103 -13.49 5.82 8.64
C LEU A 103 -13.97 7.06 9.41
N TYR A 104 -13.51 8.24 9.02
CA TYR A 104 -13.80 9.49 9.75
C TYR A 104 -15.11 10.13 9.36
N ARG A 105 -15.64 9.85 8.16
CA ARG A 105 -16.89 10.46 7.67
C ARG A 105 -18.14 10.07 8.45
N SER A 106 -18.10 8.95 9.14
CA SER A 106 -19.26 8.36 9.83
C SER A 106 -19.29 8.65 11.33
N TYR A 107 -18.30 9.38 11.85
CA TYR A 107 -18.15 9.58 13.29
C TYR A 107 -17.94 11.05 13.65
N ASP A 108 -18.36 11.42 14.86
CA ASP A 108 -18.12 12.74 15.43
C ASP A 108 -16.65 12.93 15.83
N VAL A 109 -16.28 14.18 16.04
CA VAL A 109 -14.91 14.56 16.44
C VAL A 109 -14.44 13.84 17.70
N ASP A 110 -15.34 13.51 18.61
CA ASP A 110 -15.03 12.79 19.86
C ASP A 110 -14.53 11.37 19.63
N PHE A 111 -14.82 10.78 18.47
CA PHE A 111 -14.34 9.45 18.09
C PHE A 111 -12.97 9.46 17.40
N LEU A 112 -12.44 10.62 17.03
CA LEU A 112 -11.17 10.72 16.27
C LEU A 112 -10.00 10.08 17.02
N LEU A 113 -9.90 10.29 18.32
CA LEU A 113 -8.81 9.72 19.11
C LEU A 113 -8.89 8.18 19.16
N THR A 114 -10.10 7.63 19.29
CA THR A 114 -10.33 6.20 19.29
C THR A 114 -10.00 5.57 17.95
N SER A 115 -10.44 6.19 16.85
CA SER A 115 -10.15 5.73 15.50
C SER A 115 -8.65 5.81 15.17
N ALA A 116 -7.96 6.87 15.61
CA ALA A 116 -6.52 7.00 15.44
C ALA A 116 -5.74 5.91 16.19
N ARG A 117 -6.14 5.57 17.41
CA ARG A 117 -5.56 4.45 18.16
C ARG A 117 -5.77 3.12 17.46
N TYR A 118 -7.00 2.88 16.98
CA TYR A 118 -7.29 1.69 16.20
C TYR A 118 -6.42 1.57 14.94
N LEU A 119 -6.28 2.65 14.18
CA LEU A 119 -5.39 2.68 13.00
C LEU A 119 -3.92 2.44 13.37
N HIS A 120 -3.46 3.02 14.47
CA HIS A 120 -2.12 2.77 14.98
C HIS A 120 -1.91 1.27 15.28
N ASP A 121 -2.88 0.62 15.92
CA ASP A 121 -2.79 -0.81 16.26
C ASP A 121 -2.81 -1.70 15.00
N VAL A 122 -3.63 -1.35 13.99
CA VAL A 122 -3.61 -2.01 12.68
C VAL A 122 -2.24 -1.84 12.02
N GLY A 123 -1.67 -0.63 12.05
CA GLY A 123 -0.34 -0.35 11.51
C GLY A 123 0.74 -1.18 12.20
N ARG A 124 0.72 -1.25 13.52
CA ARG A 124 1.65 -2.08 14.31
C ARG A 124 1.52 -3.58 13.98
N TYR A 125 0.32 -4.05 13.76
CA TYR A 125 0.07 -5.42 13.32
C TYR A 125 0.69 -5.69 11.94
N LEU A 126 0.48 -4.81 10.96
CA LEU A 126 1.07 -4.94 9.62
C LEU A 126 2.60 -4.90 9.66
N ILE A 127 3.20 -3.98 10.43
CA ILE A 127 4.65 -3.91 10.64
C ILE A 127 5.17 -5.24 11.20
N THR A 128 4.50 -5.80 12.22
CA THR A 128 4.90 -7.09 12.78
C THR A 128 4.87 -8.22 11.74
N LYS A 129 3.90 -8.21 10.82
CA LYS A 129 3.85 -9.16 9.69
C LYS A 129 5.04 -8.97 8.76
N ILE A 130 5.35 -7.73 8.37
CA ILE A 130 6.49 -7.40 7.51
C ILE A 130 7.80 -7.87 8.14
N GLU A 131 8.02 -7.57 9.42
CA GLU A 131 9.23 -7.99 10.15
C GLU A 131 9.38 -9.51 10.21
N LYS A 132 8.29 -10.24 10.48
CA LYS A 132 8.29 -11.72 10.45
C LYS A 132 8.67 -12.25 9.07
N GLN A 133 8.12 -11.67 8.00
CA GLN A 133 8.45 -12.06 6.62
C GLN A 133 9.93 -11.77 6.29
N LYS A 134 10.48 -10.62 6.72
CA LYS A 134 11.91 -10.32 6.56
C LYS A 134 12.79 -11.39 7.20
N VAL A 135 12.48 -11.83 8.41
CA VAL A 135 13.22 -12.91 9.10
C VAL A 135 13.15 -14.23 8.32
N LEU A 136 11.96 -14.59 7.82
CA LEU A 136 11.79 -15.83 7.03
C LEU A 136 12.59 -15.80 5.72
N LEU A 137 12.59 -14.68 5.02
CA LEU A 137 13.36 -14.49 3.77
C LEU A 137 14.87 -14.61 4.02
N GLN A 138 15.37 -14.05 5.12
CA GLN A 138 16.78 -14.16 5.50
C GLN A 138 17.18 -15.58 5.89
N ALA A 139 16.29 -16.33 6.54
CA ALA A 139 16.53 -17.73 6.91
C ALA A 139 16.51 -18.67 5.69
N GLY A 140 15.61 -18.43 4.73
CA GLY A 140 15.49 -19.24 3.51
C GLY A 140 16.59 -19.00 2.46
N GLY A 141 17.27 -17.85 2.50
CA GLY A 141 18.37 -17.53 1.58
C GLY A 141 19.75 -18.10 1.97
N LYS A 142 19.82 -18.89 3.05
CA LYS A 142 21.08 -19.48 3.56
C LYS A 142 21.25 -20.98 3.22
N ASN A 143 20.42 -21.52 2.32
CA ASN A 143 20.54 -22.89 1.85
C ASN A 143 21.08 -22.98 0.42
#